data_da0bdf0cf6fbad775a77090c8664c3e9
#
_entry.id   da0bdf0cf6fbad775a77090c8664c3e9
#
_cell.length_a   1.000
_cell.length_b   1.000
_cell.length_c   1.000
_cell.angle_alpha   90.00
_cell.angle_beta   90.00
_cell.angle_gamma   90.00
#
_symmetry.space_group_name_H-M   'P 1'
#
loop_
_entity.id
_entity.type
_entity.pdbx_description
1 polymer ?
#
loop_
_entity_poly.entity_id
_entity_poly.type
_entity_poly.pdbx_seq_one_letter_code
_entity_poly.pdbx_strand_id
1 'polypeptide(L)'
;TNIHFLINVLEHPEFQSGSYNVNFIEEHPELFELKPDRDRGTKLLRYIADVTINGYSGAGPQEVPDFDPIQMPPTLDVSPAAGTKQKLDELGPEKFSKWLSEQKQVFFTDTTWRDAHQSLFATRLRTIDMARVAGHAAKGVPNLFSLECWGGATFDVSYRFLHEDPWERLRMFRREVPNTLLQMLLRGANAVGYTSYPDNVVRQFIQRAAANGVDV
;
A
#
# COMPACT_ATOMS: atom_id res chain seq x y z
N THR A 1 18.26 17.30 5.73
CA THR A 1 17.70 15.95 5.92
C THR A 1 17.70 15.62 7.40
N ASN A 2 16.77 14.80 7.88
CA ASN A 2 16.67 14.37 9.28
C ASN A 2 17.49 13.11 9.59
N ILE A 3 18.41 12.71 8.70
CA ILE A 3 19.19 11.47 8.84
C ILE A 3 19.99 11.44 10.14
N HIS A 4 20.68 12.54 10.49
CA HIS A 4 21.48 12.59 11.73
C HIS A 4 20.61 12.43 12.98
N PHE A 5 19.42 13.05 13.00
CA PHE A 5 18.47 12.85 14.08
C PHE A 5 18.06 11.38 14.21
N LEU A 6 17.74 10.73 13.08
CA LEU A 6 17.38 9.31 13.10
C LEU A 6 18.54 8.42 13.57
N ILE A 7 19.77 8.73 13.19
CA ILE A 7 20.97 8.02 13.69
C ILE A 7 21.09 8.21 15.20
N ASN A 8 20.97 9.45 15.69
CA ASN A 8 21.04 9.73 17.13
C ASN A 8 19.96 8.95 17.91
N VAL A 9 18.73 8.86 17.38
CA VAL A 9 17.66 8.05 17.96
C VAL A 9 18.06 6.58 18.01
N LEU A 10 18.52 6.01 16.89
CA LEU A 10 18.86 4.58 16.79
C LEU A 10 20.07 4.21 17.64
N GLU A 11 21.00 5.14 17.88
CA GLU A 11 22.19 4.93 18.70
C GLU A 11 21.95 5.22 20.19
N HIS A 12 20.81 5.78 20.54
CA HIS A 12 20.52 6.13 21.95
C HIS A 12 20.33 4.87 22.80
N PRO A 13 20.99 4.77 23.97
CA PRO A 13 20.96 3.55 24.80
C PRO A 13 19.54 3.13 25.23
N GLU A 14 18.68 4.08 25.59
CA GLU A 14 17.30 3.78 25.97
C GLU A 14 16.49 3.27 24.78
N PHE A 15 16.74 3.79 23.57
CA PHE A 15 16.08 3.29 22.37
C PHE A 15 16.53 1.85 22.05
N GLN A 16 17.84 1.58 22.15
CA GLN A 16 18.39 0.24 21.91
C GLN A 16 17.93 -0.80 22.95
N SER A 17 17.75 -0.37 24.20
CA SER A 17 17.25 -1.26 25.27
C SER A 17 15.73 -1.47 25.24
N GLY A 18 15.00 -0.68 24.45
CA GLY A 18 13.54 -0.68 24.42
C GLY A 18 12.88 -0.04 25.65
N SER A 19 13.63 0.75 26.42
CA SER A 19 13.16 1.39 27.67
C SER A 19 12.52 2.78 27.43
N TYR A 20 12.20 3.13 26.20
CA TYR A 20 11.67 4.43 25.84
C TYR A 20 10.14 4.47 25.91
N ASN A 21 9.60 5.68 26.05
CA ASN A 21 8.17 5.97 26.06
C ASN A 21 7.80 6.99 24.96
N VAL A 22 6.55 7.41 24.91
CA VAL A 22 6.04 8.36 23.90
C VAL A 22 6.66 9.76 24.01
N ASN A 23 7.24 10.13 25.15
CA ASN A 23 7.87 11.43 25.38
C ASN A 23 9.39 11.39 25.12
N PHE A 24 9.93 10.24 24.72
CA PHE A 24 11.37 10.01 24.52
C PHE A 24 12.07 11.14 23.75
N ILE A 25 11.46 11.62 22.67
CA ILE A 25 12.06 12.68 21.85
C ILE A 25 12.08 14.03 22.59
N GLU A 26 11.06 14.31 23.42
CA GLU A 26 10.97 15.55 24.20
C GLU A 26 11.91 15.53 25.40
N GLU A 27 12.13 14.36 25.99
CA GLU A 27 13.02 14.16 27.13
C GLU A 27 14.50 14.16 26.75
N HIS A 28 14.83 13.98 25.44
CA HIS A 28 16.19 13.91 24.90
C HIS A 28 16.48 14.99 23.84
N PRO A 29 16.62 16.27 24.23
CA PRO A 29 16.92 17.35 23.30
C PRO A 29 18.27 17.18 22.57
N GLU A 30 19.22 16.41 23.13
CA GLU A 30 20.47 16.05 22.49
C GLU A 30 20.31 15.26 21.17
N LEU A 31 19.17 14.63 20.97
CA LEU A 31 18.86 13.95 19.69
C LEU A 31 18.87 14.90 18.50
N PHE A 32 18.60 16.18 18.73
CA PHE A 32 18.62 17.23 17.72
C PHE A 32 19.99 17.86 17.49
N GLU A 33 21.01 17.49 18.30
CA GLU A 33 22.38 17.95 18.10
C GLU A 33 22.95 17.32 16.82
N LEU A 34 23.06 18.14 15.79
CA LEU A 34 23.68 17.73 14.53
C LEU A 34 25.20 17.83 14.68
N LYS A 35 25.87 16.68 14.79
CA LYS A 35 27.33 16.64 14.64
C LYS A 35 27.66 17.13 13.22
N PRO A 36 28.34 18.26 13.06
CA PRO A 36 28.67 18.74 11.75
C PRO A 36 29.52 17.67 11.03
N ASP A 37 29.06 17.26 9.86
CA ASP A 37 29.77 16.33 9.00
C ASP A 37 31.04 17.05 8.50
N ARG A 38 32.11 16.99 9.30
CA ARG A 38 33.33 17.78 9.16
C ARG A 38 34.07 17.55 7.84
N ASP A 39 33.58 16.61 7.02
CA ASP A 39 34.34 16.14 5.86
C ASP A 39 33.56 16.20 4.54
N ARG A 40 32.44 16.92 4.46
CA ARG A 40 31.68 17.05 3.19
C ARG A 40 32.51 17.66 2.07
N GLY A 41 33.29 18.69 2.38
CA GLY A 41 34.17 19.33 1.42
C GLY A 41 35.22 18.39 0.86
N THR A 42 35.91 17.64 1.73
CA THR A 42 36.94 16.68 1.35
C THR A 42 36.35 15.50 0.56
N LYS A 43 35.18 14.99 0.98
CA LYS A 43 34.47 13.92 0.26
C LYS A 43 34.05 14.38 -1.13
N LEU A 44 33.51 15.60 -1.26
CA LEU A 44 33.15 16.17 -2.55
C LEU A 44 34.37 16.39 -3.45
N LEU A 45 35.44 16.93 -2.90
CA LEU A 45 36.68 17.14 -3.65
C LEU A 45 37.32 15.82 -4.09
N ARG A 46 37.34 14.79 -3.25
CA ARG A 46 37.80 13.45 -3.62
C ARG A 46 36.94 12.86 -4.74
N TYR A 47 35.61 12.97 -4.61
CA TYR A 47 34.67 12.49 -5.64
C TYR A 47 34.92 13.21 -6.98
N ILE A 48 35.02 14.54 -6.96
CA ILE A 48 35.27 15.33 -8.16
C ILE A 48 36.63 14.95 -8.77
N ALA A 49 37.70 14.82 -7.94
CA ALA A 49 39.01 14.42 -8.40
C ALA A 49 38.99 13.01 -9.02
N ASP A 50 38.33 12.07 -8.35
CA ASP A 50 38.21 10.70 -8.83
C ASP A 50 37.47 10.64 -10.18
N VAL A 51 36.34 11.31 -10.29
CA VAL A 51 35.56 11.39 -11.53
C VAL A 51 36.32 12.09 -12.64
N THR A 52 37.14 13.12 -12.31
CA THR A 52 37.92 13.88 -13.32
C THR A 52 39.09 13.06 -13.84
N ILE A 53 39.74 12.28 -12.99
CA ILE A 53 40.95 11.52 -13.33
C ILE A 53 40.60 10.14 -13.89
N ASN A 54 39.68 9.44 -13.26
CA ASN A 54 39.36 8.04 -13.55
C ASN A 54 38.10 7.88 -14.40
N GLY A 55 37.38 8.97 -14.67
CA GLY A 55 36.06 8.92 -15.27
C GLY A 55 34.98 8.48 -14.25
N TYR A 56 33.74 8.71 -14.60
CA TYR A 56 32.61 8.23 -13.78
C TYR A 56 32.46 6.72 -13.98
N SER A 57 32.68 5.94 -12.92
CA SER A 57 32.59 4.47 -12.96
C SER A 57 31.23 3.90 -13.39
N GLY A 58 30.18 4.74 -13.38
CA GLY A 58 28.87 4.42 -13.94
C GLY A 58 28.64 4.85 -15.38
N ALA A 59 29.66 5.46 -16.03
CA ALA A 59 29.58 5.94 -17.43
C ALA A 59 30.13 4.95 -18.48
N GLY A 60 30.49 3.74 -18.06
CA GLY A 60 30.67 2.64 -19.03
C GLY A 60 29.37 2.43 -19.81
N PRO A 61 29.41 1.81 -21.00
CA PRO A 61 28.20 1.37 -21.64
C PRO A 61 27.42 0.53 -20.58
N GLN A 62 26.40 1.14 -19.98
CA GLN A 62 25.44 0.36 -19.22
C GLN A 62 24.88 -0.61 -20.24
N GLU A 63 25.32 -1.87 -20.16
CA GLU A 63 24.52 -2.93 -20.72
C GLU A 63 23.12 -2.69 -20.15
N VAL A 64 22.22 -2.22 -20.99
CA VAL A 64 20.81 -2.16 -20.62
C VAL A 64 20.50 -3.58 -20.19
N PRO A 65 20.16 -3.82 -18.93
CA PRO A 65 19.83 -5.17 -18.49
C PRO A 65 18.84 -5.72 -19.49
N ASP A 66 19.16 -6.85 -20.10
CA ASP A 66 18.19 -7.58 -20.90
C ASP A 66 17.10 -8.02 -19.92
N PHE A 67 16.10 -7.16 -19.77
CA PHE A 67 14.96 -7.49 -18.96
C PHE A 67 14.26 -8.64 -19.67
N ASP A 68 14.34 -9.81 -19.09
CA ASP A 68 13.45 -10.90 -19.48
C ASP A 68 12.05 -10.34 -19.68
N PRO A 69 11.39 -10.64 -20.79
CA PRO A 69 10.04 -10.15 -21.04
C PRO A 69 9.18 -10.49 -19.86
N ILE A 70 8.44 -9.50 -19.34
CA ILE A 70 7.57 -9.68 -18.18
C ILE A 70 6.73 -10.94 -18.39
N GLN A 71 7.09 -11.99 -17.65
CA GLN A 71 6.34 -13.24 -17.71
C GLN A 71 5.01 -13.01 -16.98
N MET A 72 3.94 -13.03 -17.74
CA MET A 72 2.60 -13.08 -17.14
C MET A 72 2.45 -14.40 -16.39
N PRO A 73 1.81 -14.41 -15.21
CA PRO A 73 1.49 -15.64 -14.53
C PRO A 73 0.74 -16.59 -15.48
N PRO A 74 0.98 -17.90 -15.41
CA PRO A 74 0.26 -18.85 -16.26
C PRO A 74 -1.25 -18.70 -16.05
N THR A 75 -2.00 -18.69 -17.14
CA THR A 75 -3.46 -18.60 -17.07
C THR A 75 -3.98 -19.83 -16.35
N LEU A 76 -4.61 -19.62 -15.19
CA LEU A 76 -5.29 -20.68 -14.46
C LEU A 76 -6.65 -20.94 -15.14
N ASP A 77 -6.75 -22.03 -15.85
CA ASP A 77 -8.01 -22.47 -16.51
C ASP A 77 -8.93 -23.18 -15.50
N VAL A 78 -9.25 -22.46 -14.44
CA VAL A 78 -10.16 -22.93 -13.39
C VAL A 78 -11.08 -21.76 -12.99
N SER A 79 -12.29 -22.11 -12.58
CA SER A 79 -13.17 -21.13 -11.95
C SER A 79 -12.68 -20.82 -10.53
N PRO A 80 -12.83 -19.58 -10.04
CA PRO A 80 -12.51 -19.26 -8.66
C PRO A 80 -13.31 -20.13 -7.70
N ALA A 81 -12.64 -20.75 -6.72
CA ALA A 81 -13.33 -21.48 -5.66
C ALA A 81 -14.16 -20.52 -4.79
N ALA A 82 -15.22 -21.03 -4.17
CA ALA A 82 -16.01 -20.25 -3.21
C ALA A 82 -15.11 -19.76 -2.06
N GLY A 83 -15.26 -18.49 -1.68
CA GLY A 83 -14.43 -17.84 -0.67
C GLY A 83 -15.27 -17.05 0.35
N THR A 84 -14.62 -16.09 0.96
CA THR A 84 -15.20 -15.26 2.02
C THR A 84 -16.39 -14.42 1.55
N LYS A 85 -16.42 -14.03 0.27
CA LYS A 85 -17.57 -13.29 -0.29
C LYS A 85 -18.84 -14.14 -0.26
N GLN A 86 -18.78 -15.37 -0.75
CA GLN A 86 -19.94 -16.29 -0.71
C GLN A 86 -20.36 -16.56 0.72
N LYS A 87 -19.40 -16.65 1.64
CA LYS A 87 -19.70 -16.83 3.07
C LYS A 87 -20.45 -15.64 3.66
N LEU A 88 -20.05 -14.42 3.30
CA LEU A 88 -20.77 -13.21 3.69
C LEU A 88 -22.19 -13.18 3.10
N ASP A 89 -22.34 -13.53 1.82
CA ASP A 89 -23.64 -13.53 1.14
C ASP A 89 -24.59 -14.58 1.73
N GLU A 90 -24.07 -15.74 2.12
CA GLU A 90 -24.84 -16.80 2.77
C GLU A 90 -25.32 -16.42 4.17
N LEU A 91 -24.45 -15.85 4.99
CA LEU A 91 -24.71 -15.59 6.40
C LEU A 91 -25.37 -14.22 6.65
N GLY A 92 -25.11 -13.27 5.78
CA GLY A 92 -25.37 -11.86 6.03
C GLY A 92 -24.38 -11.25 7.05
N PRO A 93 -24.33 -9.91 7.16
CA PRO A 93 -23.27 -9.22 7.88
C PRO A 93 -23.20 -9.56 9.39
N GLU A 94 -24.33 -9.66 10.06
CA GLU A 94 -24.36 -9.92 11.50
C GLU A 94 -23.85 -11.32 11.85
N LYS A 95 -24.35 -12.36 11.14
CA LYS A 95 -23.92 -13.74 11.38
C LYS A 95 -22.48 -13.96 10.89
N PHE A 96 -22.08 -13.29 9.84
CA PHE A 96 -20.70 -13.33 9.35
C PHE A 96 -19.73 -12.74 10.38
N SER A 97 -20.06 -11.59 10.99
CA SER A 97 -19.27 -10.99 12.06
C SER A 97 -19.14 -11.93 13.27
N LYS A 98 -20.25 -12.56 13.66
CA LYS A 98 -20.22 -13.56 14.74
C LYS A 98 -19.36 -14.78 14.37
N TRP A 99 -19.55 -15.33 13.17
CA TRP A 99 -18.73 -16.43 12.67
C TRP A 99 -17.25 -16.07 12.70
N LEU A 100 -16.89 -14.87 12.25
CA LEU A 100 -15.50 -14.41 12.24
C LEU A 100 -14.92 -14.33 13.67
N SER A 101 -15.67 -13.83 14.64
CA SER A 101 -15.22 -13.74 16.04
C SER A 101 -15.00 -15.10 16.72
N GLU A 102 -15.62 -16.15 16.21
CA GLU A 102 -15.49 -17.52 16.71
C GLU A 102 -14.30 -18.29 16.08
N GLN A 103 -13.68 -17.73 15.04
CA GLN A 103 -12.55 -18.38 14.37
C GLN A 103 -11.28 -18.31 15.22
N LYS A 104 -10.52 -19.41 15.22
CA LYS A 104 -9.23 -19.50 15.90
C LYS A 104 -8.04 -19.45 14.95
N GLN A 105 -8.30 -19.60 13.67
CA GLN A 105 -7.26 -19.51 12.62
C GLN A 105 -6.92 -18.05 12.31
N VAL A 106 -5.69 -17.83 11.85
CA VAL A 106 -5.26 -16.53 11.33
C VAL A 106 -5.79 -16.38 9.90
N PHE A 107 -6.39 -15.24 9.64
CA PHE A 107 -6.80 -14.84 8.31
C PHE A 107 -5.84 -13.81 7.73
N PHE A 108 -5.68 -13.82 6.42
CA PHE A 108 -4.81 -12.90 5.70
C PHE A 108 -5.62 -11.95 4.82
N THR A 109 -5.31 -10.67 4.93
CA THR A 109 -5.75 -9.64 3.99
C THR A 109 -4.57 -9.28 3.09
N ASP A 110 -4.80 -9.33 1.78
CA ASP A 110 -3.82 -8.82 0.82
C ASP A 110 -4.04 -7.30 0.62
N THR A 111 -3.01 -6.51 0.85
CA THR A 111 -3.04 -5.05 0.70
C THR A 111 -2.29 -4.56 -0.54
N THR A 112 -1.86 -5.46 -1.41
CA THR A 112 -1.05 -5.16 -2.59
C THR A 112 -1.72 -4.12 -3.49
N TRP A 113 -3.03 -4.20 -3.66
CA TRP A 113 -3.79 -3.37 -4.60
C TRP A 113 -4.13 -1.98 -4.07
N ARG A 114 -3.98 -1.74 -2.77
CA ARG A 114 -4.20 -0.43 -2.16
C ARG A 114 -2.95 0.09 -1.46
N ASP A 115 -2.48 -0.51 -0.39
CA ASP A 115 -1.41 0.06 0.44
C ASP A 115 -0.04 -0.06 -0.23
N ALA A 116 0.35 -1.24 -0.68
CA ALA A 116 1.62 -1.41 -1.37
C ALA A 116 1.63 -0.62 -2.70
N HIS A 117 0.54 -0.63 -3.45
CA HIS A 117 0.37 0.19 -4.64
C HIS A 117 0.50 1.69 -4.33
N GLN A 118 -0.13 2.17 -3.24
CA GLN A 118 -0.02 3.55 -2.81
C GLN A 118 1.40 3.91 -2.41
N SER A 119 2.07 3.06 -1.64
CA SER A 119 3.39 3.32 -1.06
C SER A 119 4.51 3.21 -2.09
N LEU A 120 4.44 2.25 -3.00
CA LEU A 120 5.52 1.94 -3.94
C LEU A 120 5.35 2.66 -5.28
N PHE A 121 4.11 2.88 -5.74
CA PHE A 121 3.81 3.43 -7.06
C PHE A 121 3.01 4.75 -7.00
N ALA A 122 2.91 5.37 -5.81
CA ALA A 122 2.11 6.58 -5.60
C ALA A 122 0.68 6.45 -6.18
N THR A 123 0.10 5.25 -6.13
CA THR A 123 -1.22 4.90 -6.66
C THR A 123 -1.35 5.09 -8.18
N ARG A 124 -0.25 4.99 -8.95
CA ARG A 124 -0.21 5.33 -10.39
C ARG A 124 -0.49 4.16 -11.34
N LEU A 125 -0.72 2.93 -10.86
CA LEU A 125 -1.14 1.83 -11.75
C LEU A 125 -2.54 2.09 -12.29
N ARG A 126 -2.71 1.86 -13.58
CA ARG A 126 -4.00 2.02 -14.27
C ARG A 126 -4.93 0.84 -13.96
N THR A 127 -6.21 1.08 -14.05
CA THR A 127 -7.22 0.03 -13.84
C THR A 127 -7.00 -1.18 -14.76
N ILE A 128 -6.63 -0.94 -16.03
CA ILE A 128 -6.37 -2.03 -16.99
C ILE A 128 -5.18 -2.92 -16.57
N ASP A 129 -4.16 -2.33 -15.97
CA ASP A 129 -2.98 -3.09 -15.54
C ASP A 129 -3.33 -4.00 -14.36
N MET A 130 -4.17 -3.52 -13.45
CA MET A 130 -4.70 -4.31 -12.33
C MET A 130 -5.67 -5.40 -12.80
N ALA A 131 -6.54 -5.10 -13.76
CA ALA A 131 -7.50 -6.05 -14.30
C ALA A 131 -6.83 -7.31 -14.86
N ARG A 132 -5.66 -7.15 -15.49
CA ARG A 132 -4.91 -8.28 -16.08
C ARG A 132 -4.47 -9.35 -15.07
N VAL A 133 -4.31 -8.97 -13.80
CA VAL A 133 -3.84 -9.88 -12.75
C VAL A 133 -4.88 -10.16 -11.67
N ALA A 134 -5.95 -9.39 -11.58
CA ALA A 134 -6.97 -9.53 -10.54
C ALA A 134 -7.64 -10.93 -10.56
N GLY A 135 -7.98 -11.43 -11.75
CA GLY A 135 -8.55 -12.76 -11.92
C GLY A 135 -7.61 -13.88 -11.51
N HIS A 136 -6.29 -13.69 -11.62
CA HIS A 136 -5.29 -14.65 -11.12
C HIS A 136 -5.28 -14.71 -9.60
N ALA A 137 -5.42 -13.57 -8.92
CA ALA A 137 -5.52 -13.52 -7.46
C ALA A 137 -6.76 -14.29 -6.97
N ALA A 138 -7.92 -14.08 -7.61
CA ALA A 138 -9.16 -14.79 -7.28
C ALA A 138 -9.06 -16.31 -7.39
N LYS A 139 -8.30 -16.79 -8.38
CA LYS A 139 -8.12 -18.22 -8.66
C LYS A 139 -6.98 -18.83 -7.87
N GLY A 140 -5.87 -18.11 -7.72
CA GLY A 140 -4.64 -18.62 -7.13
C GLY A 140 -4.63 -18.59 -5.60
N VAL A 141 -5.36 -17.67 -4.98
CA VAL A 141 -5.37 -17.49 -3.52
C VAL A 141 -6.80 -17.39 -2.98
N PRO A 142 -7.63 -18.42 -3.16
CA PRO A 142 -9.05 -18.38 -2.79
C PRO A 142 -9.29 -18.30 -1.27
N ASN A 143 -8.27 -18.58 -0.46
CA ASN A 143 -8.35 -18.58 1.01
C ASN A 143 -8.04 -17.23 1.64
N LEU A 144 -7.82 -16.17 0.87
CA LEU A 144 -7.72 -14.82 1.41
C LEU A 144 -9.01 -14.43 2.13
N PHE A 145 -8.86 -13.77 3.27
CA PHE A 145 -9.99 -13.17 3.96
C PHE A 145 -10.56 -12.01 3.16
N SER A 146 -9.69 -11.08 2.77
CA SER A 146 -10.07 -9.92 1.98
C SER A 146 -8.93 -9.43 1.10
N LEU A 147 -9.30 -8.69 0.07
CA LEU A 147 -8.41 -7.98 -0.83
C LEU A 147 -8.64 -6.49 -0.63
N GLU A 148 -7.68 -5.78 -0.05
CA GLU A 148 -7.75 -4.33 0.08
C GLU A 148 -7.35 -3.70 -1.26
N CYS A 149 -8.32 -3.16 -1.98
CA CYS A 149 -8.12 -2.70 -3.36
C CYS A 149 -8.58 -1.28 -3.61
N TRP A 150 -9.18 -0.61 -2.61
CA TRP A 150 -9.80 0.70 -2.82
C TRP A 150 -9.71 1.58 -1.56
N GLY A 151 -10.12 2.86 -1.67
CA GLY A 151 -10.00 3.82 -0.57
C GLY A 151 -8.61 4.45 -0.49
N GLY A 152 -8.28 5.07 0.64
CA GLY A 152 -7.04 5.83 0.81
C GLY A 152 -6.88 6.91 -0.27
N ALA A 153 -5.77 6.88 -1.02
CA ALA A 153 -5.50 7.79 -2.13
C ALA A 153 -6.08 7.31 -3.48
N THR A 154 -6.61 6.08 -3.55
CA THR A 154 -7.04 5.47 -4.81
C THR A 154 -8.10 6.31 -5.51
N PHE A 155 -9.09 6.79 -4.78
CA PHE A 155 -10.19 7.59 -5.33
C PHE A 155 -9.67 8.88 -5.99
N ASP A 156 -8.91 9.66 -5.23
CA ASP A 156 -8.37 10.95 -5.68
C ASP A 156 -7.39 10.80 -6.84
N VAL A 157 -6.47 9.83 -6.74
CA VAL A 157 -5.44 9.63 -7.76
C VAL A 157 -6.04 9.10 -9.07
N SER A 158 -7.00 8.18 -9.02
CA SER A 158 -7.68 7.70 -10.22
C SER A 158 -8.33 8.86 -10.95
N TYR A 159 -9.07 9.70 -10.24
CA TYR A 159 -9.76 10.83 -10.80
C TYR A 159 -8.81 11.94 -11.30
N ARG A 160 -7.87 12.36 -10.44
CA ARG A 160 -7.04 13.56 -10.67
C ARG A 160 -5.87 13.33 -11.62
N PHE A 161 -5.23 12.17 -11.53
CA PHE A 161 -3.96 11.91 -12.23
C PHE A 161 -4.09 10.86 -13.35
N LEU A 162 -4.93 9.85 -13.15
CA LEU A 162 -5.08 8.80 -14.16
C LEU A 162 -6.23 9.09 -15.13
N HIS A 163 -7.10 10.07 -14.80
CA HIS A 163 -8.31 10.39 -15.56
C HIS A 163 -9.22 9.17 -15.74
N GLU A 164 -9.28 8.32 -14.71
CA GLU A 164 -10.10 7.12 -14.65
C GLU A 164 -11.24 7.31 -13.64
N ASP A 165 -12.38 6.65 -13.89
CA ASP A 165 -13.48 6.58 -12.92
C ASP A 165 -13.10 5.63 -11.78
N PRO A 166 -12.94 6.12 -10.54
CA PRO A 166 -12.61 5.26 -9.39
C PRO A 166 -13.70 4.23 -9.06
N TRP A 167 -14.96 4.52 -9.40
CA TRP A 167 -16.06 3.59 -9.20
C TRP A 167 -16.02 2.44 -10.20
N GLU A 168 -15.64 2.72 -11.47
CA GLU A 168 -15.45 1.66 -12.46
C GLU A 168 -14.29 0.74 -12.07
N ARG A 169 -13.20 1.28 -11.51
CA ARG A 169 -12.12 0.47 -10.95
C ARG A 169 -12.65 -0.51 -9.89
N LEU A 170 -13.50 -0.04 -8.98
CA LEU A 170 -14.08 -0.88 -7.94
C LEU A 170 -14.99 -1.97 -8.54
N ARG A 171 -15.84 -1.60 -9.49
CA ARG A 171 -16.70 -2.55 -10.21
C ARG A 171 -15.89 -3.58 -10.99
N MET A 172 -14.76 -3.16 -11.58
CA MET A 172 -13.83 -4.06 -12.25
C MET A 172 -13.28 -5.10 -11.25
N PHE A 173 -12.77 -4.68 -10.09
CA PHE A 173 -12.30 -5.62 -9.08
C PHE A 173 -13.38 -6.61 -8.67
N ARG A 174 -14.63 -6.16 -8.48
CA ARG A 174 -15.72 -7.07 -8.14
C ARG A 174 -16.04 -8.08 -9.24
N ARG A 175 -15.92 -7.70 -10.50
CA ARG A 175 -16.09 -8.65 -11.63
C ARG A 175 -14.98 -9.69 -11.67
N GLU A 176 -13.73 -9.25 -11.52
CA GLU A 176 -12.54 -10.11 -11.65
C GLU A 176 -12.29 -10.97 -10.39
N VAL A 177 -12.75 -10.50 -9.23
CA VAL A 177 -12.56 -11.16 -7.92
C VAL A 177 -13.92 -11.42 -7.27
N PRO A 178 -14.69 -12.39 -7.77
CA PRO A 178 -16.06 -12.62 -7.30
C PRO A 178 -16.15 -13.36 -5.96
N ASN A 179 -15.07 -13.97 -5.49
CA ASN A 179 -15.05 -14.92 -4.37
C ASN A 179 -14.41 -14.37 -3.08
N THR A 180 -13.67 -13.28 -3.14
CA THR A 180 -12.98 -12.69 -1.98
C THR A 180 -13.66 -11.39 -1.57
N LEU A 181 -13.69 -11.08 -0.27
CA LEU A 181 -14.18 -9.79 0.22
C LEU A 181 -13.30 -8.66 -0.32
N LEU A 182 -13.91 -7.62 -0.87
CA LEU A 182 -13.23 -6.39 -1.23
C LEU A 182 -13.26 -5.41 -0.06
N GLN A 183 -12.08 -4.97 0.33
CA GLN A 183 -11.89 -4.07 1.45
C GLN A 183 -11.44 -2.69 0.97
N MET A 184 -11.89 -1.64 1.69
CA MET A 184 -11.39 -0.28 1.47
C MET A 184 -10.80 0.32 2.74
N LEU A 185 -9.86 1.25 2.58
CA LEU A 185 -9.43 2.14 3.65
C LEU A 185 -10.33 3.37 3.71
N LEU A 186 -11.07 3.54 4.79
CA LEU A 186 -11.86 4.73 5.09
C LEU A 186 -11.16 5.55 6.17
N ARG A 187 -10.96 6.85 5.93
CA ARG A 187 -10.29 7.76 6.85
C ARG A 187 -11.26 8.45 7.84
N GLY A 188 -12.17 7.69 8.43
CA GLY A 188 -13.18 8.24 9.34
C GLY A 188 -14.00 9.35 8.67
N ALA A 189 -14.16 10.49 9.34
CA ALA A 189 -14.94 11.63 8.81
C ALA A 189 -14.37 12.22 7.50
N ASN A 190 -13.11 11.93 7.17
CA ASN A 190 -12.50 12.40 5.92
C ASN A 190 -12.81 11.47 4.73
N ALA A 191 -13.47 10.34 4.96
CA ALA A 191 -13.76 9.32 3.96
C ALA A 191 -12.49 8.95 3.14
N VAL A 192 -12.40 9.38 1.89
CA VAL A 192 -11.21 9.23 1.03
C VAL A 192 -10.60 10.58 0.64
N GLY A 193 -11.06 11.66 1.30
CA GLY A 193 -10.59 13.03 1.04
C GLY A 193 -9.56 13.53 2.06
N TYR A 194 -9.37 14.85 2.10
CA TYR A 194 -8.37 15.54 2.91
C TYR A 194 -8.98 16.51 3.93
N THR A 195 -10.29 16.56 4.03
CA THR A 195 -11.04 17.37 4.99
C THR A 195 -12.18 16.55 5.56
N SER A 196 -12.67 16.95 6.73
CA SER A 196 -13.82 16.28 7.34
C SER A 196 -15.10 16.63 6.59
N TYR A 197 -15.88 15.61 6.28
CA TYR A 197 -17.19 15.73 5.65
C TYR A 197 -18.30 15.56 6.70
N PRO A 198 -19.47 16.17 6.49
CA PRO A 198 -20.64 15.90 7.31
C PRO A 198 -21.06 14.41 7.28
N ASP A 199 -21.62 13.92 8.38
CA ASP A 199 -21.98 12.50 8.54
C ASP A 199 -22.89 11.95 7.44
N ASN A 200 -23.80 12.78 6.94
CA ASN A 200 -24.68 12.38 5.83
C ASN A 200 -23.92 12.12 4.53
N VAL A 201 -22.85 12.88 4.27
CA VAL A 201 -21.98 12.69 3.11
C VAL A 201 -21.17 11.41 3.25
N VAL A 202 -20.54 11.20 4.43
CA VAL A 202 -19.78 9.97 4.72
C VAL A 202 -20.68 8.74 4.60
N ARG A 203 -21.90 8.81 5.16
CA ARG A 203 -22.88 7.72 5.06
C ARG A 203 -23.24 7.40 3.61
N GLN A 204 -23.54 8.41 2.81
CA GLN A 204 -23.85 8.22 1.39
C GLN A 204 -22.66 7.66 0.62
N PHE A 205 -21.44 8.11 0.94
CA PHE A 205 -20.23 7.58 0.33
C PHE A 205 -20.07 6.08 0.61
N ILE A 206 -20.22 5.66 1.87
CA ILE A 206 -20.16 4.24 2.26
C ILE A 206 -21.24 3.42 1.54
N GLN A 207 -22.48 3.91 1.49
CA GLN A 207 -23.57 3.23 0.77
C GLN A 207 -23.25 3.08 -0.72
N ARG A 208 -22.66 4.10 -1.35
CA ARG A 208 -22.22 4.03 -2.75
C ARG A 208 -21.06 3.08 -2.94
N ALA A 209 -20.09 3.05 -2.02
CA ALA A 209 -18.98 2.10 -2.07
C ALA A 209 -19.50 0.66 -1.99
N ALA A 210 -20.37 0.37 -1.06
CA ALA A 210 -21.02 -0.95 -0.94
C ALA A 210 -21.80 -1.33 -2.21
N ALA A 211 -22.60 -0.40 -2.77
CA ALA A 211 -23.34 -0.63 -4.01
C ALA A 211 -22.45 -0.87 -5.24
N ASN A 212 -21.17 -0.45 -5.20
CA ASN A 212 -20.20 -0.67 -6.25
C ASN A 212 -19.24 -1.84 -5.99
N GLY A 213 -19.40 -2.56 -4.89
CA GLY A 213 -18.71 -3.83 -4.67
C GLY A 213 -17.77 -3.93 -3.46
N VAL A 214 -17.67 -2.89 -2.62
CA VAL A 214 -16.96 -3.00 -1.32
C VAL A 214 -17.81 -3.81 -0.35
N ASP A 215 -17.16 -4.67 0.41
CA ASP A 215 -17.80 -5.50 1.45
C ASP A 215 -17.39 -5.07 2.87
N VAL A 216 -16.13 -4.58 3.02
CA VAL A 216 -15.52 -4.26 4.32
C VAL A 216 -14.77 -2.93 4.28
#